data_80e32107bac3019c8edc90b68bb757f0
#
_entry.id   80e32107bac3019c8edc90b68bb757f0
#
_cell.length_a   1.000
_cell.length_b   1.000
_cell.length_c   1.000
_cell.angle_alpha   90.00
_cell.angle_beta   90.00
_cell.angle_gamma   90.00
#
_symmetry.space_group_name_H-M   'P 1'
#
loop_
_entity.id
_entity.type
_entity.pdbx_description
1 polymer ?
#
loop_
_entity_poly.entity_id
_entity_poly.type
_entity_poly.pdbx_seq_one_letter_code
_entity_poly.pdbx_strand_id
1 'polypeptide(L)'
;VLMLNSCSLFQKKNKDLNTKTSFFTGWQTFDKKTTRFQAYEGDPSIVPTGMIPIEGGSFSIGQMDEFLTAPRNNERRTITVSSFYMDKYEVTNMAWREYVDWMKYVFGPYRSDFVKEIYPDTTVWRNEMAYNEPFVDNYFNHPAYSNYPVVGISWDQAMTYCQWRTDRLNELI
;
A
#
# COMPACT_ATOMS: atom_id res chain seq x y z
N VAL A 1 -27.44 -5.45 -43.23
CA VAL A 1 -27.12 -4.13 -42.71
C VAL A 1 -27.56 -4.06 -41.25
N LEU A 2 -26.71 -4.52 -40.34
CA LEU A 2 -26.89 -4.37 -38.88
C LEU A 2 -25.49 -4.33 -38.26
N MET A 3 -24.86 -3.23 -38.45
CA MET A 3 -23.66 -2.81 -37.67
C MET A 3 -23.94 -1.39 -37.22
N LEU A 4 -24.03 -1.19 -35.93
CA LEU A 4 -23.84 0.06 -35.21
C LEU A 4 -24.70 0.10 -33.93
N ASN A 5 -24.27 -0.58 -32.87
CA ASN A 5 -24.75 -0.26 -31.53
C ASN A 5 -23.83 -0.77 -30.40
N SER A 6 -22.56 -1.12 -30.69
CA SER A 6 -21.66 -1.58 -29.61
C SER A 6 -20.85 -0.47 -28.94
N CYS A 7 -20.92 0.78 -29.43
CA CYS A 7 -20.11 1.88 -28.89
C CYS A 7 -20.76 2.65 -27.73
N SER A 8 -22.08 2.53 -27.54
CA SER A 8 -22.77 3.29 -26.47
C SER A 8 -22.73 2.62 -25.09
N LEU A 9 -22.48 1.31 -25.04
CA LEU A 9 -22.39 0.56 -23.79
C LEU A 9 -21.05 0.81 -23.06
N PHE A 10 -19.97 1.07 -23.83
CA PHE A 10 -18.66 1.38 -23.23
C PHE A 10 -18.55 2.81 -22.68
N GLN A 11 -19.26 3.77 -23.26
CA GLN A 11 -19.21 5.16 -22.77
C GLN A 11 -20.02 5.38 -21.48
N LYS A 12 -21.01 4.55 -21.18
CA LYS A 12 -21.79 4.67 -19.93
C LYS A 12 -21.05 4.12 -18.71
N LYS A 13 -20.14 3.14 -18.89
CA LYS A 13 -19.32 2.58 -17.82
C LYS A 13 -18.20 3.53 -17.35
N ASN A 14 -17.69 4.38 -18.25
CA ASN A 14 -16.60 5.31 -17.92
C ASN A 14 -17.03 6.60 -17.22
N LYS A 15 -18.32 6.91 -17.18
CA LYS A 15 -18.80 8.15 -16.53
C LYS A 15 -18.97 8.01 -15.02
N ASP A 16 -19.19 6.80 -14.52
CA ASP A 16 -19.32 6.51 -13.10
C ASP A 16 -17.97 6.17 -12.42
N LEU A 17 -16.94 5.88 -13.20
CA LEU A 17 -15.57 5.59 -12.73
C LEU A 17 -14.78 6.84 -12.27
N ASN A 18 -15.30 8.04 -12.52
CA ASN A 18 -14.54 9.28 -12.32
C ASN A 18 -14.72 9.90 -10.92
N THR A 19 -15.39 9.22 -10.01
CA THR A 19 -15.58 9.73 -8.66
C THR A 19 -15.30 8.64 -7.66
N LYS A 20 -14.09 8.62 -7.10
CA LYS A 20 -13.77 7.98 -5.83
C LYS A 20 -13.22 6.55 -5.88
N THR A 21 -12.36 6.24 -6.84
CA THR A 21 -11.52 5.04 -6.75
C THR A 21 -10.17 5.39 -6.14
N SER A 22 -9.72 4.57 -5.20
CA SER A 22 -8.38 4.66 -4.66
C SER A 22 -7.35 4.35 -5.75
N PHE A 23 -6.34 5.20 -5.87
CA PHE A 23 -5.20 4.94 -6.74
C PHE A 23 -4.39 3.71 -6.28
N PHE A 24 -4.40 3.41 -4.98
CA PHE A 24 -3.56 2.38 -4.37
C PHE A 24 -4.17 0.99 -4.39
N THR A 25 -5.49 0.89 -4.31
CA THR A 25 -6.20 -0.40 -4.23
C THR A 25 -7.10 -0.66 -5.42
N GLY A 26 -7.37 0.35 -6.26
CA GLY A 26 -8.35 0.26 -7.35
C GLY A 26 -9.81 0.20 -6.88
N TRP A 27 -10.05 0.11 -5.57
CA TRP A 27 -11.38 0.09 -4.99
C TRP A 27 -12.00 1.48 -4.90
N GLN A 28 -13.33 1.53 -4.84
CA GLN A 28 -14.02 2.78 -4.52
C GLN A 28 -13.62 3.23 -3.12
N THR A 29 -13.18 4.49 -3.00
CA THR A 29 -12.96 5.09 -1.69
C THR A 29 -14.27 5.11 -0.93
N PHE A 30 -14.19 4.72 0.34
CA PHE A 30 -15.36 4.58 1.19
C PHE A 30 -16.19 5.87 1.24
N ASP A 31 -17.45 5.81 0.79
CA ASP A 31 -18.44 6.85 1.04
C ASP A 31 -19.36 6.37 2.16
N LYS A 32 -19.46 7.15 3.24
CA LYS A 32 -20.35 6.87 4.39
C LYS A 32 -21.82 6.61 4.02
N LYS A 33 -22.19 6.89 2.78
CA LYS A 33 -23.56 6.70 2.26
C LYS A 33 -23.81 5.36 1.57
N THR A 34 -22.75 4.67 1.16
CA THR A 34 -22.87 3.38 0.46
C THR A 34 -22.28 2.26 1.29
N THR A 35 -23.12 1.59 2.06
CA THR A 35 -22.75 0.46 2.93
C THR A 35 -22.61 -0.89 2.19
N ARG A 36 -22.31 -0.93 0.91
CA ARG A 36 -22.23 -2.18 0.16
C ARG A 36 -20.86 -2.35 -0.48
N PHE A 37 -20.18 -3.43 -0.12
CA PHE A 37 -19.11 -3.99 -0.93
C PHE A 37 -19.72 -4.56 -2.22
N GLN A 38 -19.35 -4.01 -3.36
CA GLN A 38 -19.65 -4.63 -4.63
C GLN A 38 -18.50 -5.59 -4.94
N ALA A 39 -18.80 -6.89 -5.03
CA ALA A 39 -17.87 -7.84 -5.62
C ALA A 39 -17.77 -7.54 -7.11
N TYR A 40 -16.58 -7.28 -7.60
CA TYR A 40 -16.27 -7.18 -9.02
C TYR A 40 -15.79 -8.55 -9.51
N GLU A 41 -16.30 -9.00 -10.66
CA GLU A 41 -15.61 -10.02 -11.44
C GLU A 41 -14.36 -9.36 -12.05
N GLY A 42 -13.20 -9.65 -11.50
CA GLY A 42 -11.93 -9.06 -11.91
C GLY A 42 -11.39 -9.71 -13.20
N ASP A 43 -10.53 -8.98 -13.88
CA ASP A 43 -9.76 -9.47 -15.02
C ASP A 43 -8.33 -9.78 -14.55
N PRO A 44 -7.89 -11.07 -14.57
CA PRO A 44 -6.56 -11.45 -14.10
C PRO A 44 -5.40 -10.87 -14.92
N SER A 45 -5.68 -10.24 -16.06
CA SER A 45 -4.67 -9.56 -16.88
C SER A 45 -4.36 -8.12 -16.40
N ILE A 46 -5.07 -7.61 -15.39
CA ILE A 46 -4.91 -6.24 -14.92
C ILE A 46 -3.71 -6.15 -13.97
N VAL A 47 -2.66 -5.48 -14.43
CA VAL A 47 -1.56 -5.07 -13.54
C VAL A 47 -2.09 -4.04 -12.54
N PRO A 48 -1.92 -4.25 -11.22
CA PRO A 48 -2.39 -3.32 -10.22
C PRO A 48 -1.80 -1.92 -10.43
N THR A 49 -2.65 -0.90 -10.30
CA THR A 49 -2.23 0.49 -10.52
C THR A 49 -1.11 0.87 -9.53
N GLY A 50 -0.05 1.48 -10.06
CA GLY A 50 1.10 1.92 -9.27
C GLY A 50 2.12 0.84 -8.92
N MET A 51 1.86 -0.42 -9.28
CA MET A 51 2.79 -1.53 -9.08
C MET A 51 3.54 -1.89 -10.36
N ILE A 52 4.70 -2.49 -10.20
CA ILE A 52 5.54 -3.03 -11.27
C ILE A 52 5.71 -4.53 -11.02
N PRO A 53 5.53 -5.38 -12.04
CA PRO A 53 5.88 -6.79 -11.92
C PRO A 53 7.39 -6.95 -11.83
N ILE A 54 7.85 -7.67 -10.82
CA ILE A 54 9.25 -8.07 -10.65
C ILE A 54 9.34 -9.56 -10.97
N GLU A 55 10.16 -9.88 -11.96
CA GLU A 55 10.37 -11.25 -12.36
C GLU A 55 11.15 -12.00 -11.28
N GLY A 56 10.71 -13.22 -10.97
CA GLY A 56 11.38 -14.09 -10.01
C GLY A 56 12.71 -14.59 -10.54
N GLY A 57 13.62 -14.91 -9.62
CA GLY A 57 14.94 -15.40 -9.99
C GLY A 57 15.77 -15.83 -8.78
N SER A 58 16.96 -16.33 -9.06
CA SER A 58 17.94 -16.71 -8.03
C SER A 58 19.08 -15.70 -8.00
N PHE A 59 19.44 -15.25 -6.80
CA PHE A 59 20.58 -14.36 -6.60
C PHE A 59 21.37 -14.76 -5.35
N SER A 60 22.63 -14.34 -5.30
CA SER A 60 23.52 -14.61 -4.18
C SER A 60 23.56 -13.40 -3.25
N ILE A 61 23.31 -13.64 -1.97
CA ILE A 61 23.47 -12.66 -0.90
C ILE A 61 24.62 -13.10 0.02
N GLY A 62 25.23 -12.15 0.70
CA GLY A 62 26.32 -12.36 1.61
C GLY A 62 27.55 -11.56 1.21
N GLN A 63 28.53 -11.57 2.09
CA GLN A 63 29.78 -10.83 1.91
C GLN A 63 30.72 -11.60 0.96
N MET A 64 31.40 -10.89 0.07
CA MET A 64 32.51 -11.47 -0.71
C MET A 64 33.68 -11.71 0.21
N ASP A 65 34.37 -12.87 0.00
CA ASP A 65 35.53 -13.31 0.78
C ASP A 65 36.81 -12.43 0.63
N GLU A 66 36.71 -11.35 -0.14
CA GLU A 66 37.82 -10.42 -0.41
C GLU A 66 38.21 -9.55 0.80
N PHE A 67 37.34 -9.46 1.82
CA PHE A 67 37.62 -8.71 3.04
C PHE A 67 38.21 -9.62 4.13
N LEU A 68 39.51 -9.75 4.19
CA LEU A 68 40.25 -10.57 5.16
C LEU A 68 40.00 -10.18 6.63
N THR A 69 39.54 -8.95 6.90
CA THR A 69 39.33 -8.41 8.26
C THR A 69 37.87 -8.34 8.68
N ALA A 70 36.93 -8.72 7.81
CA ALA A 70 35.50 -8.69 8.15
C ALA A 70 35.10 -9.93 8.96
N PRO A 71 34.17 -9.76 9.93
CA PRO A 71 33.63 -10.90 10.66
C PRO A 71 32.89 -11.84 9.69
N ARG A 72 33.23 -13.13 9.72
CA ARG A 72 32.64 -14.19 8.86
C ARG A 72 31.24 -14.61 9.33
N ASN A 73 30.36 -13.64 9.61
CA ASN A 73 28.99 -13.88 10.07
C ASN A 73 27.94 -13.76 8.95
N ASN A 74 28.36 -13.46 7.72
CA ASN A 74 27.47 -13.26 6.60
C ASN A 74 27.96 -14.08 5.37
N GLU A 75 27.92 -15.41 5.49
CA GLU A 75 28.33 -16.31 4.44
C GLU A 75 27.48 -16.16 3.18
N ARG A 76 28.16 -16.35 2.03
CA ARG A 76 27.47 -16.26 0.74
C ARG A 76 26.46 -17.41 0.58
N ARG A 77 25.22 -17.06 0.30
CA ARG A 77 24.13 -18.02 0.04
C ARG A 77 23.31 -17.61 -1.15
N THR A 78 22.82 -18.59 -1.91
CA THR A 78 21.90 -18.35 -3.02
C THR A 78 20.47 -18.45 -2.51
N ILE A 79 19.65 -17.44 -2.84
CA ILE A 79 18.23 -17.38 -2.52
C ILE A 79 17.46 -17.30 -3.81
N THR A 80 16.34 -18.05 -3.90
CA THR A 80 15.39 -17.98 -5.00
C THR A 80 14.13 -17.27 -4.51
N VAL A 81 13.70 -16.26 -5.27
CA VAL A 81 12.49 -15.48 -4.99
C VAL A 81 11.50 -15.69 -6.14
N SER A 82 10.25 -15.92 -5.83
CA SER A 82 9.17 -15.98 -6.82
C SER A 82 8.87 -14.59 -7.39
N SER A 83 8.23 -14.53 -8.56
CA SER A 83 7.75 -13.27 -9.13
C SER A 83 6.74 -12.61 -8.20
N PHE A 84 6.78 -11.29 -8.10
CA PHE A 84 5.90 -10.50 -7.24
C PHE A 84 5.66 -9.11 -7.82
N TYR A 85 4.68 -8.39 -7.27
CA TYR A 85 4.45 -7.00 -7.57
C TYR A 85 5.06 -6.10 -6.51
N MET A 86 5.67 -5.02 -6.93
CA MET A 86 6.25 -4.01 -6.03
C MET A 86 5.75 -2.63 -6.42
N ASP A 87 5.49 -1.79 -5.44
CA ASP A 87 5.18 -0.38 -5.68
C ASP A 87 6.35 0.34 -6.34
N LYS A 88 6.01 1.20 -7.31
CA LYS A 88 7.01 2.04 -7.98
C LYS A 88 7.61 3.09 -7.05
N TYR A 89 6.85 3.54 -6.07
CA TYR A 89 7.21 4.58 -5.12
C TYR A 89 6.96 4.10 -3.70
N GLU A 90 7.55 4.78 -2.75
CA GLU A 90 7.32 4.59 -1.32
C GLU A 90 5.84 4.80 -0.97
N VAL A 91 5.36 4.07 0.04
CA VAL A 91 3.99 4.21 0.54
C VAL A 91 3.82 5.60 1.15
N THR A 92 2.84 6.35 0.65
CA THR A 92 2.59 7.73 1.08
C THR A 92 1.72 7.79 2.35
N ASN A 93 1.77 8.94 3.05
CA ASN A 93 0.88 9.21 4.18
C ASN A 93 -0.60 9.08 3.79
N MET A 94 -0.96 9.46 2.56
CA MET A 94 -2.33 9.34 2.05
C MET A 94 -2.74 7.86 1.93
N ALA A 95 -1.87 7.01 1.37
CA ALA A 95 -2.13 5.58 1.24
C ALA A 95 -2.26 4.89 2.60
N TRP A 96 -1.40 5.28 3.55
CA TRP A 96 -1.47 4.75 4.91
C TRP A 96 -2.74 5.19 5.65
N ARG A 97 -3.18 6.43 5.49
CA ARG A 97 -4.45 6.91 6.08
C ARG A 97 -5.65 6.16 5.51
N GLU A 98 -5.64 5.86 4.19
CA GLU A 98 -6.68 5.04 3.57
C GLU A 98 -6.77 3.65 4.23
N TYR A 99 -5.62 3.01 4.44
CA TYR A 99 -5.53 1.74 5.16
C TYR A 99 -6.08 1.84 6.59
N VAL A 100 -5.66 2.86 7.34
CA VAL A 100 -6.13 3.09 8.71
C VAL A 100 -7.65 3.32 8.75
N ASP A 101 -8.19 4.10 7.83
CA ASP A 101 -9.63 4.39 7.76
C ASP A 101 -10.44 3.13 7.40
N TRP A 102 -9.92 2.31 6.50
CA TRP A 102 -10.52 1.02 6.18
C TRP A 102 -10.52 0.08 7.40
N MET A 103 -9.39 -0.04 8.09
CA MET A 103 -9.27 -0.86 9.30
C MET A 103 -10.19 -0.36 10.43
N LYS A 104 -10.31 0.94 10.62
CA LYS A 104 -11.28 1.52 11.57
C LYS A 104 -12.72 1.15 11.24
N TYR A 105 -13.06 1.18 9.95
CA TYR A 105 -14.41 0.88 9.51
C TYR A 105 -14.76 -0.59 9.77
N VAL A 106 -13.85 -1.51 9.42
CA VAL A 106 -14.10 -2.95 9.51
C VAL A 106 -13.96 -3.47 10.94
N PHE A 107 -12.89 -3.08 11.63
CA PHE A 107 -12.52 -3.65 12.93
C PHE A 107 -12.80 -2.71 14.12
N GLY A 108 -12.94 -1.42 13.88
CA GLY A 108 -13.13 -0.43 14.94
C GLY A 108 -14.26 -0.75 15.93
N PRO A 109 -15.43 -1.24 15.48
CA PRO A 109 -16.52 -1.62 16.36
C PRO A 109 -16.20 -2.78 17.31
N TYR A 110 -15.26 -3.65 16.93
CA TYR A 110 -14.95 -4.89 17.63
C TYR A 110 -13.58 -4.90 18.34
N ARG A 111 -12.59 -4.16 17.80
CA ARG A 111 -11.20 -4.18 18.25
C ARG A 111 -10.56 -2.80 18.14
N SER A 112 -10.99 -1.87 18.95
CA SER A 112 -10.46 -0.49 18.97
C SER A 112 -8.97 -0.42 19.28
N ASP A 113 -8.42 -1.39 20.04
CA ASP A 113 -7.01 -1.43 20.42
C ASP A 113 -6.13 -1.75 19.21
N PHE A 114 -6.54 -2.71 18.40
CA PHE A 114 -5.85 -3.06 17.15
C PHE A 114 -5.75 -1.86 16.19
N VAL A 115 -6.80 -1.05 16.12
CA VAL A 115 -6.80 0.16 15.29
C VAL A 115 -5.75 1.18 15.76
N LYS A 116 -5.49 1.27 17.07
CA LYS A 116 -4.44 2.15 17.61
C LYS A 116 -3.04 1.69 17.23
N GLU A 117 -2.82 0.37 17.18
CA GLU A 117 -1.53 -0.24 16.86
C GLU A 117 -1.09 -0.02 15.42
N ILE A 118 -2.01 0.29 14.49
CA ILE A 118 -1.69 0.52 13.08
C ILE A 118 -1.31 1.98 12.77
N TYR A 119 -1.44 2.90 13.73
CA TYR A 119 -0.99 4.27 13.54
C TYR A 119 0.53 4.35 13.56
N PRO A 120 1.12 5.19 12.67
CA PRO A 120 2.55 5.47 12.73
C PRO A 120 2.94 6.16 14.04
N ASP A 121 4.12 5.84 14.54
CA ASP A 121 4.70 6.56 15.66
C ASP A 121 5.24 7.92 15.18
N THR A 122 4.51 8.98 15.48
CA THR A 122 4.91 10.34 15.10
C THR A 122 6.03 10.90 15.98
N THR A 123 6.31 10.27 17.13
CA THR A 123 7.37 10.74 18.04
C THR A 123 8.77 10.54 17.49
N VAL A 124 8.94 9.76 16.42
CA VAL A 124 10.21 9.58 15.70
C VAL A 124 10.81 10.89 15.19
N TRP A 125 9.99 11.94 15.06
CA TRP A 125 10.44 13.27 14.66
C TRP A 125 11.07 14.07 15.80
N ARG A 126 10.89 13.63 17.06
CA ARG A 126 11.48 14.34 18.21
C ARG A 126 12.99 14.20 18.21
N ASN A 127 13.66 15.34 18.36
CA ASN A 127 15.09 15.40 18.48
C ASN A 127 15.43 16.36 19.64
N GLU A 128 16.30 15.94 20.56
CA GLU A 128 16.74 16.77 21.70
C GLU A 128 17.40 18.08 21.29
N MET A 129 18.01 18.11 20.07
CA MET A 129 18.75 19.26 19.56
C MET A 129 17.94 20.15 18.62
N ALA A 130 16.68 19.81 18.32
CA ALA A 130 15.87 20.57 17.38
C ALA A 130 14.39 20.59 17.78
N TYR A 131 13.72 21.73 17.58
CA TYR A 131 12.28 21.87 17.77
C TYR A 131 11.52 21.31 16.56
N ASN A 132 11.12 20.05 16.65
CA ASN A 132 10.43 19.33 15.59
C ASN A 132 8.96 19.00 15.91
N GLU A 133 8.39 19.56 16.98
CA GLU A 133 6.98 19.30 17.35
C GLU A 133 5.97 19.56 16.22
N PRO A 134 6.14 20.56 15.32
CA PRO A 134 5.23 20.70 14.19
C PRO A 134 5.18 19.48 13.25
N PHE A 135 6.27 18.72 13.12
CA PHE A 135 6.28 17.47 12.37
C PHE A 135 5.61 16.34 13.13
N VAL A 136 5.80 16.26 14.45
CA VAL A 136 5.13 15.28 15.32
C VAL A 136 3.61 15.40 15.16
N ASP A 137 3.09 16.62 15.17
CA ASP A 137 1.65 16.87 15.12
C ASP A 137 1.05 16.77 13.73
N ASN A 138 1.80 17.21 12.70
CA ASN A 138 1.21 17.48 11.40
C ASN A 138 1.68 16.53 10.29
N TYR A 139 2.86 15.93 10.38
CA TYR A 139 3.44 15.19 9.26
C TYR A 139 2.53 14.07 8.72
N PHE A 140 1.90 13.32 9.59
CA PHE A 140 1.02 12.23 9.17
C PHE A 140 -0.36 12.72 8.73
N ASN A 141 -0.92 13.75 9.39
CA ASN A 141 -2.33 14.13 9.23
C ASN A 141 -2.56 15.30 8.27
N HIS A 142 -1.59 16.20 8.12
CA HIS A 142 -1.79 17.43 7.36
C HIS A 142 -1.77 17.18 5.84
N PRO A 143 -2.69 17.76 5.07
CA PRO A 143 -2.80 17.57 3.62
C PRO A 143 -1.53 17.89 2.82
N ALA A 144 -0.71 18.85 3.29
CA ALA A 144 0.54 19.22 2.63
C ALA A 144 1.54 18.06 2.52
N TYR A 145 1.50 17.11 3.48
CA TYR A 145 2.37 15.95 3.51
C TYR A 145 1.71 14.66 2.97
N SER A 146 0.55 14.76 2.31
CA SER A 146 -0.19 13.58 1.83
C SER A 146 0.61 12.71 0.87
N ASN A 147 1.41 13.32 0.01
CA ASN A 147 2.23 12.61 -0.98
C ASN A 147 3.65 12.31 -0.49
N TYR A 148 3.97 12.63 0.74
CA TYR A 148 5.25 12.28 1.36
C TYR A 148 5.20 10.85 1.91
N PRO A 149 6.36 10.16 2.01
CA PRO A 149 6.40 8.79 2.49
C PRO A 149 5.94 8.71 3.96
N VAL A 150 5.28 7.62 4.31
CA VAL A 150 4.93 7.36 5.70
C VAL A 150 6.19 7.04 6.50
N VAL A 151 6.29 7.61 7.71
CA VAL A 151 7.44 7.46 8.62
C VAL A 151 6.94 7.02 9.99
N GLY A 152 7.79 6.31 10.75
CA GLY A 152 7.44 5.84 12.09
C GLY A 152 6.58 4.57 12.08
N ILE A 153 6.76 3.72 11.09
CA ILE A 153 6.13 2.39 11.01
C ILE A 153 7.09 1.28 11.41
N SER A 154 6.59 0.30 12.13
CA SER A 154 7.32 -0.92 12.44
C SER A 154 7.31 -1.91 11.26
N TRP A 155 8.20 -2.90 11.32
CA TRP A 155 8.22 -3.99 10.34
C TRP A 155 6.89 -4.77 10.31
N ASP A 156 6.31 -5.06 11.47
CA ASP A 156 5.03 -5.78 11.58
C ASP A 156 3.87 -4.97 10.99
N GLN A 157 3.84 -3.66 11.22
CA GLN A 157 2.87 -2.77 10.60
C GLN A 157 3.01 -2.77 9.07
N ALA A 158 4.24 -2.72 8.55
CA ALA A 158 4.50 -2.77 7.12
C ALA A 158 4.03 -4.10 6.51
N MET A 159 4.30 -5.23 7.17
CA MET A 159 3.83 -6.55 6.72
C MET A 159 2.30 -6.64 6.70
N THR A 160 1.63 -6.12 7.73
CA THR A 160 0.16 -6.11 7.81
C THR A 160 -0.44 -5.23 6.71
N TYR A 161 0.17 -4.09 6.40
CA TYR A 161 -0.23 -3.24 5.27
C TYR A 161 -0.09 -3.98 3.93
N CYS A 162 1.03 -4.65 3.69
CA CYS A 162 1.24 -5.43 2.47
C CYS A 162 0.21 -6.55 2.31
N GLN A 163 -0.10 -7.25 3.39
CA GLN A 163 -1.14 -8.29 3.41
C GLN A 163 -2.51 -7.69 3.07
N TRP A 164 -2.91 -6.62 3.77
CA TRP A 164 -4.16 -5.92 3.50
C TRP A 164 -4.28 -5.49 2.04
N ARG A 165 -3.21 -4.91 1.49
CA ARG A 165 -3.20 -4.45 0.10
C ARG A 165 -3.33 -5.60 -0.89
N THR A 166 -2.63 -6.71 -0.63
CA THR A 166 -2.73 -7.94 -1.43
C THR A 166 -4.16 -8.49 -1.41
N ASP A 167 -4.79 -8.55 -0.23
CA ASP A 167 -6.16 -9.03 -0.09
C ASP A 167 -7.14 -8.14 -0.85
N ARG A 168 -6.97 -6.80 -0.75
CA ARG A 168 -7.81 -5.85 -1.51
C ARG A 168 -7.67 -6.00 -3.02
N LEU A 169 -6.45 -6.22 -3.50
CA LEU A 169 -6.20 -6.43 -4.92
C LEU A 169 -6.75 -7.78 -5.41
N ASN A 170 -6.60 -8.84 -4.62
CA ASN A 170 -7.15 -10.16 -4.94
C ASN A 170 -8.69 -10.18 -4.98
N GLU A 171 -9.36 -9.32 -4.20
CA GLU A 171 -10.81 -9.16 -4.28
C GLU A 171 -11.26 -8.38 -5.53
N LEU A 172 -10.35 -7.62 -6.17
CA LEU A 172 -10.63 -6.86 -7.37
C LEU A 172 -10.39 -7.68 -8.65
N ILE A 173 -9.47 -8.64 -8.61
CA ILE A 173 -9.10 -9.52 -9.71
C ILE A 173 -9.98 -10.79 -9.71
#